data_accb1eacc758c82d33e7826ffa9eb179
#
_entry.id   accb1eacc758c82d33e7826ffa9eb179
#
_cell.length_a   1.000
_cell.length_b   1.000
_cell.length_c   1.000
_cell.angle_alpha   90.00
_cell.angle_beta   90.00
_cell.angle_gamma   90.00
#
_symmetry.space_group_name_H-M   'P 1'
#
loop_
_entity.id
_entity.type
_entity.pdbx_description
1 polymer ?
#
loop_
_entity_poly.entity_id
_entity_poly.type
_entity_poly.pdbx_seq_one_letter_code
_entity_poly.pdbx_strand_id
1 'polypeptide(L)'
;MLTSIKEQIATDYKASGVEEELLVDGNLQGFNEIDLMDKDSESSSMVYIEKLKLKTEQLAEGFILVPMMNVKSDEIILLKAKDKEQVENLKEILEAEKRSQIETWERYLPDQYEKVKNNVIKTDGQYLLYVTYDYPEKIVQVFEESLQ
;
A
#
# COMPACT_ATOMS: atom_id res chain seq x y z
N MET A 1 -11.40 -6.16 2.89
CA MET A 1 -10.13 -6.31 2.14
C MET A 1 -8.93 -5.74 2.90
N LEU A 2 -8.96 -4.48 3.29
CA LEU A 2 -7.85 -3.89 4.07
C LEU A 2 -7.59 -4.65 5.38
N THR A 3 -8.64 -5.01 6.10
CA THR A 3 -8.52 -5.78 7.35
C THR A 3 -7.79 -7.10 7.11
N SER A 4 -8.12 -7.82 6.05
CA SER A 4 -7.48 -9.09 5.71
C SER A 4 -6.00 -8.90 5.36
N ILE A 5 -5.66 -7.80 4.69
CA ILE A 5 -4.26 -7.45 4.38
C ILE A 5 -3.48 -7.20 5.67
N LYS A 6 -4.07 -6.44 6.61
CA LYS A 6 -3.44 -6.16 7.91
C LYS A 6 -3.24 -7.45 8.73
N GLU A 7 -4.22 -8.34 8.69
CA GLU A 7 -4.12 -9.64 9.36
C GLU A 7 -2.97 -10.49 8.78
N GLN A 8 -2.82 -10.47 7.45
CA GLN A 8 -1.73 -11.21 6.80
C GLN A 8 -0.36 -10.66 7.22
N ILE A 9 -0.21 -9.34 7.26
CA ILE A 9 1.03 -8.70 7.69
C ILE A 9 1.35 -9.08 9.14
N ALA A 10 0.37 -9.01 10.03
CA ALA A 10 0.56 -9.39 11.44
C ALA A 10 0.97 -10.86 11.55
N THR A 11 0.36 -11.74 10.76
CA THR A 11 0.70 -13.16 10.73
C THR A 11 2.14 -13.39 10.27
N ASP A 12 2.57 -12.69 9.23
CA ASP A 12 3.93 -12.80 8.69
C ASP A 12 4.99 -12.35 9.70
N TYR A 13 4.74 -11.24 10.39
CA TYR A 13 5.66 -10.77 11.43
C TYR A 13 5.74 -11.74 12.60
N LYS A 14 4.61 -12.32 13.00
CA LYS A 14 4.59 -13.33 14.06
C LYS A 14 5.40 -14.57 13.66
N ALA A 15 5.25 -15.00 12.41
CA ALA A 15 6.01 -16.13 11.87
C ALA A 15 7.52 -15.84 11.81
N SER A 16 7.91 -14.57 11.68
CA SER A 16 9.32 -14.17 11.65
C SER A 16 9.93 -13.99 13.05
N GLY A 17 9.16 -14.23 14.11
CA GLY A 17 9.67 -14.21 15.48
C GLY A 17 9.25 -13.00 16.32
N VAL A 18 8.40 -12.13 15.81
CA VAL A 18 7.85 -11.01 16.59
C VAL A 18 6.84 -11.57 17.58
N GLU A 19 7.11 -11.42 18.87
CA GLU A 19 6.25 -11.95 19.94
C GLU A 19 5.06 -11.03 20.25
N GLU A 20 5.21 -9.75 19.98
CA GLU A 20 4.16 -8.76 20.25
C GLU A 20 3.02 -8.90 19.29
N GLU A 21 1.80 -8.63 19.77
CA GLU A 21 0.62 -8.61 18.91
C GLU A 21 0.60 -7.30 18.14
N LEU A 22 0.71 -7.40 16.79
CA LEU A 22 0.80 -6.21 15.93
C LEU A 22 -0.56 -5.63 15.58
N LEU A 23 -1.59 -6.46 15.52
CA LEU A 23 -2.93 -5.97 15.18
C LEU A 23 -3.74 -5.76 16.46
N VAL A 24 -3.94 -4.50 16.86
CA VAL A 24 -4.61 -4.12 18.10
C VAL A 24 -5.73 -3.14 17.76
N ASP A 25 -6.97 -3.49 18.09
CA ASP A 25 -8.17 -2.67 17.83
C ASP A 25 -8.28 -2.23 16.37
N GLY A 26 -7.92 -3.13 15.45
CA GLY A 26 -7.99 -2.86 14.01
C GLY A 26 -6.81 -2.06 13.47
N ASN A 27 -5.86 -1.68 14.31
CA ASN A 27 -4.68 -0.89 13.91
C ASN A 27 -3.43 -1.77 13.90
N LEU A 28 -2.68 -1.70 12.79
CA LEU A 28 -1.43 -2.43 12.65
C LEU A 28 -0.31 -1.61 13.30
N GLN A 29 0.24 -2.14 14.39
CA GLN A 29 1.26 -1.43 15.17
C GLN A 29 2.55 -1.29 14.36
N GLY A 30 3.18 -0.14 14.44
CA GLY A 30 4.40 0.18 13.70
C GLY A 30 4.17 0.64 12.26
N PHE A 31 2.92 0.75 11.85
CA PHE A 31 2.53 1.24 10.52
C PHE A 31 1.62 2.45 10.65
N ASN A 32 1.73 3.34 9.66
CA ASN A 32 0.75 4.41 9.47
C ASN A 32 -0.28 3.92 8.46
N GLU A 33 -1.54 4.08 8.80
CA GLU A 33 -2.65 3.81 7.89
C GLU A 33 -3.24 5.14 7.46
N ILE A 34 -3.22 5.41 6.16
CA ILE A 34 -3.73 6.65 5.60
C ILE A 34 -4.98 6.35 4.78
N ASP A 35 -6.10 6.96 5.16
CA ASP A 35 -7.33 6.93 4.37
C ASP A 35 -7.30 8.11 3.42
N LEU A 36 -7.16 7.84 2.13
CA LEU A 36 -7.03 8.88 1.11
C LEU A 36 -8.32 9.69 0.91
N MET A 37 -9.44 9.17 1.40
CA MET A 37 -10.72 9.86 1.32
C MET A 37 -10.99 10.74 2.54
N ASP A 38 -10.09 10.72 3.53
CA ASP A 38 -10.21 11.57 4.71
C ASP A 38 -9.92 13.02 4.33
N LYS A 39 -10.88 13.89 4.57
CA LYS A 39 -10.79 15.31 4.22
C LYS A 39 -10.31 16.20 5.37
N ASP A 40 -9.92 15.59 6.49
CA ASP A 40 -9.38 16.31 7.63
C ASP A 40 -8.03 16.94 7.22
N SER A 41 -7.90 18.25 7.39
CA SER A 41 -6.69 18.98 7.03
C SER A 41 -5.47 18.57 7.87
N GLU A 42 -5.69 17.95 9.02
CA GLU A 42 -4.63 17.44 9.88
C GLU A 42 -4.17 16.03 9.49
N SER A 43 -4.89 15.35 8.60
CA SER A 43 -4.57 14.01 8.19
C SER A 43 -3.43 14.01 7.16
N SER A 44 -2.72 12.88 7.08
CA SER A 44 -1.63 12.71 6.10
C SER A 44 -2.14 12.49 4.68
N SER A 45 -3.46 12.36 4.50
CA SER A 45 -4.04 12.07 3.19
C SER A 45 -3.66 13.10 2.14
N MET A 46 -3.70 14.38 2.48
CA MET A 46 -3.38 15.47 1.52
C MET A 46 -1.94 15.38 1.03
N VAL A 47 -1.01 14.99 1.89
CA VAL A 47 0.39 14.82 1.51
C VAL A 47 0.52 13.75 0.42
N TYR A 48 -0.15 12.63 0.59
CA TYR A 48 -0.10 11.53 -0.39
C TYR A 48 -0.89 11.84 -1.65
N ILE A 49 -2.02 12.53 -1.53
CA ILE A 49 -2.81 12.98 -2.69
C ILE A 49 -1.93 13.84 -3.60
N GLU A 50 -1.22 14.81 -3.02
CA GLU A 50 -0.31 15.68 -3.78
C GLU A 50 0.90 14.92 -4.33
N LYS A 51 1.52 14.08 -3.51
CA LYS A 51 2.69 13.30 -3.90
C LYS A 51 2.38 12.37 -5.08
N LEU A 52 1.25 11.69 -5.03
CA LEU A 52 0.84 10.73 -6.07
C LEU A 52 0.12 11.41 -7.24
N LYS A 53 -0.19 12.69 -7.11
CA LYS A 53 -0.97 13.45 -8.11
C LYS A 53 -2.34 12.83 -8.34
N LEU A 54 -2.94 12.35 -7.25
CA LEU A 54 -4.29 11.78 -7.27
C LEU A 54 -5.34 12.89 -7.26
N LYS A 55 -6.49 12.56 -7.83
CA LYS A 55 -7.70 13.37 -7.70
C LYS A 55 -8.73 12.52 -6.98
N THR A 56 -9.31 13.05 -5.90
CA THR A 56 -10.27 12.29 -5.10
C THR A 56 -11.51 11.88 -5.90
N GLU A 57 -11.83 12.63 -6.96
CA GLU A 57 -12.93 12.28 -7.87
C GLU A 57 -12.70 10.98 -8.63
N GLN A 58 -11.44 10.51 -8.71
CA GLN A 58 -11.09 9.25 -9.37
C GLN A 58 -11.33 8.04 -8.47
N LEU A 59 -11.49 8.26 -7.16
CA LEU A 59 -11.51 7.20 -6.15
C LEU A 59 -12.89 7.02 -5.52
N ALA A 60 -13.28 5.78 -5.29
CA ALA A 60 -14.36 5.41 -4.37
C ALA A 60 -13.78 5.12 -2.99
N GLU A 61 -12.59 4.49 -2.93
CA GLU A 61 -11.87 4.22 -1.69
C GLU A 61 -10.36 4.27 -1.97
N GLY A 62 -9.58 4.57 -0.95
CA GLY A 62 -8.13 4.53 -1.07
C GLY A 62 -7.47 4.49 0.29
N PHE A 63 -6.52 3.56 0.46
CA PHE A 63 -5.78 3.39 1.71
C PHE A 63 -4.30 3.17 1.40
N ILE A 64 -3.44 3.69 2.27
CA ILE A 64 -2.00 3.45 2.21
C ILE A 64 -1.54 2.94 3.57
N LEU A 65 -0.74 1.87 3.56
CA LEU A 65 -0.05 1.36 4.74
C LEU A 65 1.44 1.54 4.52
N VAL A 66 2.09 2.26 5.42
CA VAL A 66 3.55 2.47 5.37
C VAL A 66 4.13 2.31 6.78
N PRO A 67 5.35 1.76 6.91
CA PRO A 67 6.00 1.70 8.22
C PRO A 67 6.27 3.09 8.77
N MET A 68 6.24 3.21 10.09
CA MET A 68 6.61 4.47 10.75
C MET A 68 8.10 4.76 10.63
N MET A 69 8.92 3.72 10.40
CA MET A 69 10.38 3.86 10.27
C MET A 69 10.77 4.10 8.82
N ASN A 70 11.55 5.15 8.57
CA ASN A 70 11.95 5.55 7.22
C ASN A 70 13.12 4.75 6.65
N VAL A 71 13.54 3.68 7.34
CA VAL A 71 14.58 2.76 6.84
C VAL A 71 14.00 1.54 6.13
N LYS A 72 12.69 1.47 5.99
CA LYS A 72 11.98 0.40 5.28
C LYS A 72 11.22 0.97 4.10
N SER A 73 11.30 0.27 2.98
CA SER A 73 10.62 0.68 1.74
C SER A 73 9.21 0.11 1.60
N ASP A 74 8.74 -0.65 2.58
CA ASP A 74 7.42 -1.27 2.54
C ASP A 74 6.35 -0.21 2.27
N GLU A 75 5.47 -0.51 1.33
CA GLU A 75 4.37 0.39 0.99
C GLU A 75 3.27 -0.43 0.35
N ILE A 76 2.07 -0.36 0.91
CA ILE A 76 0.90 -1.02 0.35
C ILE A 76 -0.13 0.05 0.06
N ILE A 77 -0.56 0.14 -1.19
CA ILE A 77 -1.59 1.07 -1.63
C ILE A 77 -2.76 0.24 -2.16
N LEU A 78 -3.94 0.46 -1.59
CA LEU A 78 -5.16 -0.20 -2.00
C LEU A 78 -6.15 0.86 -2.47
N LEU A 79 -6.52 0.81 -3.74
CA LEU A 79 -7.42 1.79 -4.33
C LEU A 79 -8.66 1.10 -4.91
N LYS A 80 -9.79 1.78 -4.81
CA LYS A 80 -10.99 1.42 -5.57
C LYS A 80 -11.33 2.60 -6.46
N ALA A 81 -11.30 2.39 -7.77
CA ALA A 81 -11.66 3.41 -8.74
C ALA A 81 -13.16 3.72 -8.64
N LYS A 82 -13.51 4.98 -8.88
CA LYS A 82 -14.90 5.40 -8.89
C LYS A 82 -15.69 4.68 -9.98
N ASP A 83 -15.06 4.46 -11.13
CA ASP A 83 -15.61 3.70 -12.25
C ASP A 83 -14.47 3.05 -13.02
N LYS A 84 -14.83 2.21 -13.99
CA LYS A 84 -13.85 1.45 -14.79
C LYS A 84 -12.95 2.35 -15.64
N GLU A 85 -13.43 3.52 -16.03
CA GLU A 85 -12.65 4.44 -16.86
C GLU A 85 -11.43 4.98 -16.13
N GLN A 86 -11.49 5.07 -14.81
CA GLN A 86 -10.38 5.59 -14.01
C GLN A 86 -9.29 4.56 -13.71
N VAL A 87 -9.54 3.27 -13.95
CA VAL A 87 -8.59 2.21 -13.57
C VAL A 87 -7.23 2.40 -14.26
N GLU A 88 -7.21 2.68 -15.57
CA GLU A 88 -5.95 2.87 -16.29
C GLU A 88 -5.19 4.10 -15.80
N ASN A 89 -5.90 5.20 -15.53
CA ASN A 89 -5.28 6.41 -15.00
C ASN A 89 -4.64 6.16 -13.63
N LEU A 90 -5.34 5.44 -12.76
CA LEU A 90 -4.83 5.10 -11.44
C LEU A 90 -3.65 4.13 -11.51
N LYS A 91 -3.70 3.18 -12.45
CA LYS A 91 -2.60 2.26 -12.68
C LYS A 91 -1.32 3.01 -13.07
N GLU A 92 -1.43 3.99 -13.96
CA GLU A 92 -0.29 4.82 -14.34
C GLU A 92 0.29 5.57 -13.15
N ILE A 93 -0.56 6.04 -12.24
CA ILE A 93 -0.12 6.70 -11.01
C ILE A 93 0.68 5.74 -10.14
N LEU A 94 0.21 4.49 -9.99
CA LEU A 94 0.93 3.49 -9.21
C LEU A 94 2.26 3.09 -9.86
N GLU A 95 2.30 3.01 -11.18
CA GLU A 95 3.54 2.73 -11.91
C GLU A 95 4.55 3.87 -11.74
N ALA A 96 4.07 5.11 -11.73
CA ALA A 96 4.92 6.27 -11.47
C ALA A 96 5.48 6.26 -10.04
N GLU A 97 4.68 5.84 -9.06
CA GLU A 97 5.14 5.69 -7.68
C GLU A 97 6.23 4.63 -7.59
N LYS A 98 6.06 3.50 -8.27
CA LYS A 98 7.08 2.46 -8.30
C LYS A 98 8.40 3.00 -8.84
N ARG A 99 8.36 3.74 -9.95
CA ARG A 99 9.57 4.36 -10.53
C ARG A 99 10.23 5.33 -9.56
N SER A 100 9.43 6.15 -8.89
CA SER A 100 9.91 7.11 -7.91
C SER A 100 10.60 6.42 -6.72
N GLN A 101 10.03 5.33 -6.23
CA GLN A 101 10.60 4.57 -5.12
C GLN A 101 11.89 3.87 -5.54
N ILE A 102 11.97 3.35 -6.76
CA ILE A 102 13.19 2.74 -7.29
C ILE A 102 14.32 3.78 -7.28
N GLU A 103 14.07 5.01 -7.75
CA GLU A 103 15.06 6.07 -7.74
C GLU A 103 15.50 6.45 -6.33
N THR A 104 14.55 6.51 -5.39
CA THR A 104 14.80 6.87 -4.00
C THR A 104 15.72 5.85 -3.32
N TRP A 105 15.44 4.56 -3.50
CA TRP A 105 16.14 3.50 -2.76
C TRP A 105 17.40 3.00 -3.46
N GLU A 106 17.57 3.28 -4.74
CA GLU A 106 18.72 2.81 -5.52
C GLU A 106 20.07 3.15 -4.87
N ARG A 107 20.15 4.31 -4.22
CA ARG A 107 21.39 4.80 -3.61
C ARG A 107 21.34 4.79 -2.08
N TYR A 108 20.36 4.14 -1.49
CA TYR A 108 20.15 4.22 -0.05
C TYR A 108 20.45 2.89 0.66
N LEU A 109 19.56 1.90 0.54
CA LEU A 109 19.73 0.58 1.18
C LEU A 109 19.51 -0.52 0.15
N PRO A 110 20.54 -1.32 -0.17
CA PRO A 110 20.43 -2.34 -1.24
C PRO A 110 19.31 -3.36 -1.05
N ASP A 111 19.07 -3.82 0.18
CA ASP A 111 18.01 -4.79 0.46
C ASP A 111 16.62 -4.17 0.27
N GLN A 112 16.45 -2.91 0.64
CA GLN A 112 15.20 -2.20 0.43
C GLN A 112 14.99 -1.88 -1.05
N TYR A 113 16.07 -1.58 -1.78
CA TYR A 113 16.00 -1.36 -3.22
C TYR A 113 15.51 -2.62 -3.95
N GLU A 114 16.03 -3.80 -3.60
CA GLU A 114 15.57 -5.05 -4.18
C GLU A 114 14.09 -5.30 -3.90
N LYS A 115 13.64 -4.96 -2.69
CA LYS A 115 12.23 -5.07 -2.32
C LYS A 115 11.34 -4.20 -3.21
N VAL A 116 11.76 -2.96 -3.47
CA VAL A 116 11.02 -2.03 -4.34
C VAL A 116 10.99 -2.53 -5.77
N LYS A 117 12.10 -3.06 -6.28
CA LYS A 117 12.16 -3.61 -7.64
C LYS A 117 11.19 -4.78 -7.83
N ASN A 118 10.95 -5.54 -6.76
CA ASN A 118 10.03 -6.67 -6.77
C ASN A 118 8.59 -6.28 -6.45
N ASN A 119 8.30 -4.98 -6.37
CA ASN A 119 6.93 -4.48 -6.18
C ASN A 119 5.98 -5.07 -7.21
N VAL A 120 4.77 -5.38 -6.75
CA VAL A 120 3.70 -5.91 -7.60
C VAL A 120 2.55 -4.91 -7.67
N ILE A 121 2.07 -4.67 -8.87
CA ILE A 121 0.87 -3.87 -9.12
C ILE A 121 -0.17 -4.79 -9.76
N LYS A 122 -1.35 -4.90 -9.16
CA LYS A 122 -2.45 -5.73 -9.63
C LYS A 122 -3.72 -4.92 -9.79
N THR A 123 -4.49 -5.25 -10.80
CA THR A 123 -5.82 -4.67 -10.99
C THR A 123 -6.84 -5.81 -11.10
N ASP A 124 -8.02 -5.61 -10.52
CA ASP A 124 -9.14 -6.56 -10.63
C ASP A 124 -10.42 -5.75 -10.53
N GLY A 125 -11.15 -5.65 -11.66
CA GLY A 125 -12.33 -4.80 -11.74
C GLY A 125 -11.96 -3.34 -11.48
N GLN A 126 -12.59 -2.74 -10.47
CA GLN A 126 -12.31 -1.37 -10.06
C GLN A 126 -11.23 -1.27 -8.99
N TYR A 127 -10.71 -2.39 -8.51
CA TYR A 127 -9.71 -2.43 -7.45
C TYR A 127 -8.29 -2.47 -8.01
N LEU A 128 -7.39 -1.72 -7.35
CA LEU A 128 -5.97 -1.69 -7.69
C LEU A 128 -5.18 -1.91 -6.42
N LEU A 129 -4.12 -2.71 -6.53
CA LEU A 129 -3.22 -3.01 -5.43
C LEU A 129 -1.79 -2.72 -5.86
N TYR A 130 -1.04 -2.04 -5.00
CA TYR A 130 0.39 -1.75 -5.14
C TYR A 130 1.05 -2.32 -3.89
N VAL A 131 2.03 -3.22 -4.04
CA VAL A 131 2.66 -3.88 -2.90
C VAL A 131 4.17 -3.84 -3.01
N THR A 132 4.82 -3.18 -2.06
CA THR A 132 6.24 -3.31 -1.76
C THR A 132 6.32 -3.95 -0.38
N TYR A 133 6.79 -5.20 -0.31
CA TYR A 133 6.74 -6.00 0.91
C TYR A 133 7.67 -7.20 0.74
N ASP A 134 8.05 -7.84 1.85
CA ASP A 134 8.92 -9.03 1.79
C ASP A 134 8.26 -10.21 1.08
N TYR A 135 6.95 -10.35 1.24
CA TYR A 135 6.18 -11.46 0.65
C TYR A 135 5.00 -10.93 -0.16
N PRO A 136 5.27 -10.22 -1.27
CA PRO A 136 4.19 -9.56 -2.00
C PRO A 136 3.13 -10.54 -2.52
N GLU A 137 3.51 -11.76 -2.85
CA GLU A 137 2.58 -12.80 -3.33
C GLU A 137 1.49 -13.13 -2.30
N LYS A 138 1.80 -13.03 -1.00
CA LYS A 138 0.82 -13.29 0.05
C LYS A 138 -0.24 -12.20 0.10
N ILE A 139 0.17 -10.96 -0.08
CA ILE A 139 -0.76 -9.83 -0.11
C ILE A 139 -1.63 -9.88 -1.37
N VAL A 140 -1.03 -10.21 -2.51
CA VAL A 140 -1.76 -10.39 -3.78
C VAL A 140 -2.83 -11.49 -3.61
N GLN A 141 -2.47 -12.60 -2.98
CA GLN A 141 -3.42 -13.69 -2.74
C GLN A 141 -4.60 -13.23 -1.90
N VAL A 142 -4.35 -12.51 -0.81
CA VAL A 142 -5.41 -11.96 0.03
C VAL A 142 -6.33 -11.02 -0.77
N PHE A 143 -5.72 -10.18 -1.59
CA PHE A 143 -6.46 -9.27 -2.46
C PHE A 143 -7.38 -10.03 -3.42
N GLU A 144 -6.85 -11.03 -4.11
CA GLU A 144 -7.64 -11.81 -5.06
C GLU A 144 -8.75 -12.60 -4.37
N GLU A 145 -8.48 -13.20 -3.22
CA GLU A 145 -9.49 -13.95 -2.46
C GLU A 145 -10.60 -13.05 -1.95
N SER A 146 -10.30 -11.82 -1.60
CA SER A 146 -11.29 -10.85 -1.12
C SER A 146 -12.27 -10.42 -2.21
N LEU A 147 -11.91 -10.62 -3.48
CA LEU A 147 -12.73 -10.23 -4.64
C LEU A 147 -13.49 -11.38 -5.28
N GLN A 148 -13.34 -12.58 -4.75
CA GLN A 148 -14.07 -13.76 -5.22
C GLN A 148 -15.52 -13.76 -4.76
#